data_7146c7a1345292fc3cd022bd50219c7c
#
_entry.id   7146c7a1345292fc3cd022bd50219c7c
#
_cell.length_a   1.000
_cell.length_b   1.000
_cell.length_c   1.000
_cell.angle_alpha   90.00
_cell.angle_beta   90.00
_cell.angle_gamma   90.00
#
_symmetry.space_group_name_H-M   'P 1'
#
loop_
_entity.id
_entity.type
_entity.pdbx_description
1 polymer ?
#
loop_
_entity_poly.entity_id
_entity_poly.type
_entity_poly.pdbx_seq_one_letter_code
_entity_poly.pdbx_strand_id
1 'polypeptide(L)'
;MSPDSRHEPVLIPGTLPSQSRLKGVIRHFIGLVLVGVLIGLACLPLNLVDGVQDQLYALMPTTADEGWTWRGVVVAFMPLVVMPILLGLQRGPWQAGAGSGIPSTMNGLEDPSQLPKAMAAPGTVQRGVLWSIATVAMFPLGREGPVVQFGAAVARACHRRFRDWLPSLSERQIVAIGGGAGLAGGFNTPLLGAVFMLEELTADYSIVMILSLIHISEPTRLGF
;
A
#
# COMPACT_ATOMS: atom_id res chain seq x y z
N MET A 1 -55.67 16.91 -5.40
CA MET A 1 -55.79 16.11 -6.61
C MET A 1 -54.70 16.60 -7.57
N SER A 2 -53.56 15.97 -7.55
CA SER A 2 -52.49 16.13 -8.54
C SER A 2 -51.66 14.85 -8.54
N PRO A 3 -51.63 14.10 -9.63
CA PRO A 3 -50.73 12.97 -9.78
C PRO A 3 -49.51 13.44 -10.57
N ASP A 4 -48.42 13.76 -9.89
CA ASP A 4 -47.12 13.88 -10.58
C ASP A 4 -46.49 12.49 -10.67
N SER A 5 -46.88 11.76 -11.70
CA SER A 5 -46.24 10.51 -12.09
C SER A 5 -44.93 10.86 -12.80
N ARG A 6 -43.84 10.95 -12.04
CA ARG A 6 -42.49 10.97 -12.59
C ARG A 6 -42.25 9.62 -13.25
N HIS A 7 -42.28 9.59 -14.55
CA HIS A 7 -41.82 8.46 -15.35
C HIS A 7 -40.36 8.22 -15.04
N GLU A 8 -40.07 7.21 -14.20
CA GLU A 8 -38.71 6.64 -14.16
C GLU A 8 -38.39 6.10 -15.56
N PRO A 9 -37.24 6.45 -16.13
CA PRO A 9 -36.87 5.92 -17.44
C PRO A 9 -36.70 4.41 -17.34
N VAL A 10 -37.57 3.65 -17.98
CA VAL A 10 -37.44 2.20 -18.16
C VAL A 10 -36.14 1.97 -18.88
N LEU A 11 -35.17 1.33 -18.19
CA LEU A 11 -33.90 0.86 -18.77
C LEU A 11 -34.22 -0.21 -19.80
N ILE A 12 -34.21 0.16 -21.09
CA ILE A 12 -34.33 -0.79 -22.19
C ILE A 12 -33.01 -1.59 -22.25
N PRO A 13 -33.05 -2.92 -22.03
CA PRO A 13 -31.87 -3.75 -22.19
C PRO A 13 -31.47 -3.75 -23.66
N GLY A 14 -30.28 -3.21 -23.99
CA GLY A 14 -29.75 -3.26 -25.36
C GLY A 14 -29.28 -1.95 -25.99
N THR A 15 -29.41 -0.82 -25.31
CA THR A 15 -28.81 0.43 -25.82
C THR A 15 -27.31 0.44 -25.50
N LEU A 16 -26.48 0.39 -26.54
CA LEU A 16 -25.04 0.62 -26.41
C LEU A 16 -24.81 1.94 -25.64
N PRO A 17 -23.88 1.93 -24.66
CA PRO A 17 -23.58 3.13 -23.88
C PRO A 17 -23.17 4.26 -24.83
N SER A 18 -23.71 5.48 -24.62
CA SER A 18 -23.34 6.64 -25.42
C SER A 18 -21.83 6.80 -25.47
N GLN A 19 -21.26 7.27 -26.57
CA GLN A 19 -19.79 7.43 -26.73
C GLN A 19 -19.15 8.24 -25.60
N SER A 20 -19.89 9.18 -25.01
CA SER A 20 -19.42 9.94 -23.84
C SER A 20 -19.29 9.09 -22.58
N ARG A 21 -20.22 8.16 -22.34
CA ARG A 21 -20.15 7.22 -21.21
C ARG A 21 -18.99 6.24 -21.39
N LEU A 22 -18.79 5.69 -22.60
CA LEU A 22 -17.69 4.79 -22.90
C LEU A 22 -16.32 5.45 -22.67
N LYS A 23 -16.14 6.70 -23.16
CA LYS A 23 -14.91 7.48 -22.91
C LYS A 23 -14.67 7.71 -21.41
N GLY A 24 -15.72 7.97 -20.64
CA GLY A 24 -15.64 8.10 -19.19
C GLY A 24 -15.14 6.82 -18.51
N VAL A 25 -15.71 5.67 -18.86
CA VAL A 25 -15.32 4.36 -18.33
C VAL A 25 -13.86 4.04 -18.67
N ILE A 26 -13.45 4.22 -19.93
CA ILE A 26 -12.06 3.98 -20.36
C ILE A 26 -11.10 4.87 -19.58
N ARG A 27 -11.41 6.16 -19.40
CA ARG A 27 -10.57 7.09 -18.63
C ARG A 27 -10.41 6.66 -17.18
N HIS A 28 -11.50 6.23 -16.53
CA HIS A 28 -11.44 5.73 -15.16
C HIS A 28 -10.62 4.45 -15.05
N PHE A 29 -10.78 3.53 -15.99
CA PHE A 29 -9.98 2.31 -16.04
C PHE A 29 -8.49 2.61 -16.17
N ILE A 30 -8.10 3.48 -17.11
CA ILE A 30 -6.70 3.92 -17.27
C ILE A 30 -6.20 4.59 -15.99
N GLY A 31 -7.02 5.39 -15.33
CA GLY A 31 -6.67 6.03 -14.05
C GLY A 31 -6.37 5.00 -12.96
N LEU A 32 -7.20 3.97 -12.81
CA LEU A 32 -6.99 2.90 -11.84
C LEU A 32 -5.72 2.09 -12.13
N VAL A 33 -5.48 1.73 -13.39
CA VAL A 33 -4.24 1.04 -13.81
C VAL A 33 -3.02 1.89 -13.50
N LEU A 34 -3.06 3.19 -13.81
CA LEU A 34 -1.95 4.10 -13.51
C LEU A 34 -1.66 4.18 -12.00
N VAL A 35 -2.70 4.27 -11.17
CA VAL A 35 -2.54 4.25 -9.70
C VAL A 35 -1.88 2.94 -9.26
N GLY A 36 -2.32 1.79 -9.78
CA GLY A 36 -1.73 0.48 -9.48
C GLY A 36 -0.25 0.41 -9.84
N VAL A 37 0.13 0.86 -11.04
CA VAL A 37 1.53 0.93 -11.47
C VAL A 37 2.36 1.82 -10.55
N LEU A 38 1.85 2.99 -10.17
CA LEU A 38 2.55 3.91 -9.27
C LEU A 38 2.73 3.33 -7.86
N ILE A 39 1.72 2.60 -7.35
CA ILE A 39 1.83 1.88 -6.08
C ILE A 39 2.90 0.79 -6.17
N GLY A 40 2.89 -0.02 -7.24
CA GLY A 40 3.90 -1.05 -7.47
C GLY A 40 5.31 -0.49 -7.52
N LEU A 41 5.51 0.61 -8.26
CA LEU A 41 6.80 1.31 -8.33
C LEU A 41 7.24 1.86 -6.96
N ALA A 42 6.29 2.38 -6.16
CA ALA A 42 6.61 2.88 -4.83
C ALA A 42 6.99 1.75 -3.85
N CYS A 43 6.43 0.56 -4.00
CA CYS A 43 6.76 -0.61 -3.19
C CYS A 43 8.03 -1.34 -3.67
N LEU A 44 8.51 -1.09 -4.90
CA LEU A 44 9.68 -1.75 -5.47
C LEU A 44 10.94 -1.64 -4.59
N PRO A 45 11.31 -0.47 -4.04
CA PRO A 45 12.48 -0.38 -3.16
C PRO A 45 12.40 -1.31 -1.94
N LEU A 46 11.19 -1.50 -1.39
CA LEU A 46 10.99 -2.38 -0.24
C LEU A 46 11.23 -3.86 -0.62
N ASN A 47 10.76 -4.28 -1.79
CA ASN A 47 11.00 -5.62 -2.31
C ASN A 47 12.50 -5.88 -2.61
N LEU A 48 13.23 -4.87 -3.08
CA LEU A 48 14.67 -4.97 -3.30
C LEU A 48 15.45 -5.15 -2.00
N VAL A 49 15.01 -4.50 -0.91
CA VAL A 49 15.62 -4.64 0.43
C VAL A 49 15.50 -6.07 0.95
N ASP A 50 14.36 -6.73 0.73
CA ASP A 50 14.19 -8.15 1.09
C ASP A 50 15.21 -9.04 0.37
N GLY A 51 15.45 -8.81 -0.93
CA GLY A 51 16.47 -9.54 -1.68
C GLY A 51 17.88 -9.34 -1.13
N VAL A 52 18.19 -8.17 -0.58
CA VAL A 52 19.47 -7.93 0.14
C VAL A 52 19.52 -8.71 1.44
N GLN A 53 18.43 -8.73 2.20
CA GLN A 53 18.34 -9.50 3.46
C GLN A 53 18.56 -10.99 3.21
N ASP A 54 17.98 -11.57 2.17
CA ASP A 54 18.16 -12.98 1.80
C ASP A 54 19.62 -13.31 1.50
N GLN A 55 20.34 -12.42 0.82
CA GLN A 55 21.77 -12.57 0.57
C GLN A 55 22.60 -12.53 1.86
N LEU A 56 22.20 -11.72 2.84
CA LEU A 56 22.84 -11.67 4.14
C LEU A 56 22.55 -12.92 4.97
N TYR A 57 21.34 -13.47 4.90
CA TYR A 57 21.01 -14.76 5.52
C TYR A 57 21.89 -15.89 5.00
N ALA A 58 22.20 -15.90 3.72
CA ALA A 58 23.06 -16.90 3.10
C ALA A 58 24.53 -16.88 3.63
N LEU A 59 24.93 -15.85 4.39
CA LEU A 59 26.24 -15.78 5.04
C LEU A 59 26.26 -16.47 6.40
N MET A 60 25.10 -16.81 6.96
CA MET A 60 24.98 -17.52 8.23
C MET A 60 24.99 -19.03 8.00
N PRO A 61 25.49 -19.84 8.96
CA PRO A 61 25.42 -21.29 8.86
C PRO A 61 23.93 -21.74 8.86
N THR A 62 23.59 -22.62 7.94
CA THR A 62 22.24 -23.19 7.80
C THR A 62 22.08 -24.50 8.56
N THR A 63 23.21 -25.19 8.81
CA THR A 63 23.27 -26.46 9.55
C THR A 63 24.28 -26.39 10.69
N ALA A 64 24.13 -27.28 11.69
CA ALA A 64 25.02 -27.32 12.84
C ALA A 64 26.46 -27.69 12.47
N ASP A 65 26.66 -28.37 11.34
CA ASP A 65 27.96 -28.82 10.86
C ASP A 65 28.73 -27.73 10.10
N GLU A 66 28.03 -26.67 9.70
CA GLU A 66 28.64 -25.52 9.03
C GLU A 66 29.28 -24.60 10.07
N GLY A 67 30.60 -24.37 9.94
CA GLY A 67 31.31 -23.43 10.80
C GLY A 67 30.93 -21.98 10.55
N TRP A 68 30.91 -21.17 11.60
CA TRP A 68 30.71 -19.74 11.51
C TRP A 68 31.86 -19.05 10.77
N THR A 69 31.52 -18.33 9.69
CA THR A 69 32.46 -17.42 9.06
C THR A 69 32.50 -16.08 9.81
N TRP A 70 33.60 -15.33 9.74
CA TRP A 70 33.63 -13.98 10.32
C TRP A 70 32.52 -13.06 9.80
N ARG A 71 32.16 -13.22 8.53
CA ARG A 71 31.03 -12.47 7.90
C ARG A 71 29.70 -12.83 8.52
N GLY A 72 29.43 -14.11 8.73
CA GLY A 72 28.20 -14.56 9.39
C GLY A 72 28.11 -14.04 10.83
N VAL A 73 29.23 -14.02 11.56
CA VAL A 73 29.28 -13.43 12.92
C VAL A 73 28.94 -11.94 12.88
N VAL A 74 29.53 -11.17 11.96
CA VAL A 74 29.22 -9.73 11.81
C VAL A 74 27.73 -9.52 11.52
N VAL A 75 27.15 -10.28 10.60
CA VAL A 75 25.73 -10.18 10.24
C VAL A 75 24.85 -10.53 11.46
N ALA A 76 25.16 -11.57 12.21
CA ALA A 76 24.40 -11.99 13.38
C ALA A 76 24.39 -10.93 14.51
N PHE A 77 25.47 -10.16 14.66
CA PHE A 77 25.59 -9.11 15.68
C PHE A 77 25.17 -7.71 15.20
N MET A 78 24.88 -7.54 13.91
CA MET A 78 24.41 -6.25 13.35
C MET A 78 23.22 -5.65 14.10
N PRO A 79 22.18 -6.43 14.48
CA PRO A 79 21.03 -5.89 15.20
C PRO A 79 21.40 -5.17 16.50
N LEU A 80 22.37 -5.67 17.24
CA LEU A 80 22.79 -5.08 18.52
C LEU A 80 23.34 -3.66 18.39
N VAL A 81 24.00 -3.38 17.26
CA VAL A 81 24.57 -2.05 16.99
C VAL A 81 23.51 -1.12 16.36
N VAL A 82 22.71 -1.65 15.43
CA VAL A 82 21.78 -0.84 14.64
C VAL A 82 20.54 -0.47 15.44
N MET A 83 20.05 -1.33 16.35
CA MET A 83 18.84 -1.07 17.14
C MET A 83 18.91 0.23 17.96
N PRO A 84 19.94 0.48 18.77
CA PRO A 84 20.04 1.74 19.53
C PRO A 84 19.99 2.98 18.62
N ILE A 85 20.62 2.90 17.43
CA ILE A 85 20.64 4.00 16.45
C ILE A 85 19.23 4.23 15.92
N LEU A 86 18.52 3.17 15.51
CA LEU A 86 17.15 3.30 15.01
C LEU A 86 16.20 3.85 16.07
N LEU A 87 16.32 3.39 17.31
CA LEU A 87 15.52 3.90 18.43
C LEU A 87 15.82 5.40 18.70
N GLY A 88 17.08 5.79 18.61
CA GLY A 88 17.48 7.19 18.72
C GLY A 88 16.86 8.06 17.61
N LEU A 89 16.91 7.59 16.36
CA LEU A 89 16.28 8.28 15.23
C LEU A 89 14.75 8.40 15.38
N GLN A 90 14.07 7.33 15.81
CA GLN A 90 12.62 7.31 16.02
C GLN A 90 12.16 8.20 17.18
N ARG A 91 12.98 8.38 18.21
CA ARG A 91 12.68 9.29 19.33
C ARG A 91 13.00 10.74 19.03
N GLY A 92 13.80 11.00 18.01
CA GLY A 92 14.30 12.31 17.63
C GLY A 92 13.79 12.75 16.24
N PRO A 93 14.69 12.97 15.27
CA PRO A 93 14.37 13.65 14.01
C PRO A 93 13.44 12.85 13.10
N TRP A 94 13.30 11.55 13.29
CA TRP A 94 12.50 10.66 12.43
C TRP A 94 11.27 10.10 13.15
N GLN A 95 10.74 10.82 14.11
CA GLN A 95 9.55 10.42 14.87
C GLN A 95 8.32 10.21 13.96
N ALA A 96 8.18 10.96 12.87
CA ALA A 96 7.07 10.80 11.92
C ALA A 96 7.08 9.44 11.20
N GLY A 97 8.24 8.78 11.11
CA GLY A 97 8.39 7.44 10.55
C GLY A 97 8.33 6.32 11.59
N ALA A 98 8.16 6.62 12.89
CA ALA A 98 8.16 5.62 13.94
C ALA A 98 6.92 4.70 13.87
N GLY A 99 7.08 3.47 14.33
CA GLY A 99 6.02 2.46 14.42
C GLY A 99 5.65 1.79 13.09
N SER A 100 4.61 0.95 13.13
CA SER A 100 4.03 0.30 11.95
C SER A 100 3.19 1.29 11.13
N GLY A 101 3.13 1.12 9.81
CA GLY A 101 2.30 1.93 8.91
C GLY A 101 0.80 1.67 9.05
N ILE A 102 0.40 0.46 9.45
CA ILE A 102 -1.00 0.04 9.54
C ILE A 102 -1.79 0.88 10.54
N PRO A 103 -1.38 1.03 11.83
CA PRO A 103 -2.14 1.85 12.78
C PRO A 103 -2.25 3.31 12.35
N SER A 104 -1.20 3.88 11.74
CA SER A 104 -1.26 5.25 11.22
C SER A 104 -2.28 5.39 10.08
N THR A 105 -2.38 4.38 9.21
CA THR A 105 -3.36 4.36 8.11
C THR A 105 -4.77 4.20 8.66
N MET A 106 -5.00 3.30 9.62
CA MET A 106 -6.30 3.08 10.26
C MET A 106 -6.78 4.35 10.98
N ASN A 107 -5.94 4.96 11.82
CA ASN A 107 -6.27 6.22 12.50
C ASN A 107 -6.65 7.34 11.50
N GLY A 108 -5.96 7.41 10.36
CA GLY A 108 -6.30 8.37 9.31
C GLY A 108 -7.64 8.05 8.61
N LEU A 109 -8.01 6.77 8.53
CA LEU A 109 -9.30 6.34 7.97
C LEU A 109 -10.45 6.57 8.96
N GLU A 110 -10.23 6.40 10.26
CA GLU A 110 -11.23 6.65 11.31
C GLU A 110 -11.46 8.15 11.48
N ASP A 111 -10.38 8.94 11.59
CA ASP A 111 -10.44 10.39 11.74
C ASP A 111 -9.91 11.10 10.48
N PRO A 112 -10.80 11.64 9.62
CA PRO A 112 -10.41 12.35 8.40
C PRO A 112 -9.49 13.55 8.65
N SER A 113 -9.48 14.12 9.86
CA SER A 113 -8.60 15.23 10.21
C SER A 113 -7.12 14.80 10.36
N GLN A 114 -6.88 13.55 10.70
CA GLN A 114 -5.55 12.94 10.83
C GLN A 114 -4.99 12.40 9.51
N LEU A 115 -5.86 12.12 8.55
CA LEU A 115 -5.49 11.53 7.27
C LEU A 115 -4.34 12.27 6.54
N PRO A 116 -4.30 13.63 6.50
CA PRO A 116 -3.20 14.36 5.88
C PRO A 116 -1.85 14.11 6.54
N LYS A 117 -1.82 13.96 7.87
CA LYS A 117 -0.59 13.68 8.64
C LYS A 117 -0.16 12.23 8.47
N ALA A 118 -1.10 11.29 8.57
CA ALA A 118 -0.85 9.86 8.43
C ALA A 118 -0.25 9.50 7.07
N MET A 119 -0.71 10.19 6.00
CA MET A 119 -0.28 9.98 4.62
C MET A 119 0.75 11.02 4.14
N ALA A 120 1.39 11.74 5.06
CA ALA A 120 2.40 12.74 4.68
C ALA A 120 3.66 12.07 4.12
N ALA A 121 4.16 12.59 2.99
CA ALA A 121 5.34 12.02 2.32
C ALA A 121 6.58 11.90 3.24
N PRO A 122 6.92 12.92 4.08
CA PRO A 122 8.09 12.79 4.96
C PRO A 122 7.98 11.58 5.92
N GLY A 123 6.84 11.39 6.57
CA GLY A 123 6.63 10.28 7.50
C GLY A 123 6.63 8.92 6.80
N THR A 124 6.01 8.85 5.60
CA THR A 124 6.00 7.64 4.78
C THR A 124 7.42 7.25 4.35
N VAL A 125 8.20 8.20 3.82
CA VAL A 125 9.59 7.94 3.40
C VAL A 125 10.47 7.57 4.58
N GLN A 126 10.39 8.31 5.71
CA GLN A 126 11.15 8.00 6.92
C GLN A 126 10.87 6.58 7.41
N ARG A 127 9.60 6.15 7.41
CA ARG A 127 9.23 4.78 7.79
C ARG A 127 9.83 3.74 6.85
N GLY A 128 9.76 3.95 5.55
CA GLY A 128 10.38 3.06 4.57
C GLY A 128 11.88 2.92 4.79
N VAL A 129 12.58 4.03 5.03
CA VAL A 129 14.04 4.02 5.29
C VAL A 129 14.37 3.34 6.62
N LEU A 130 13.63 3.65 7.71
CA LEU A 130 13.82 2.98 9.00
C LEU A 130 13.61 1.47 8.91
N TRP A 131 12.53 1.06 8.23
CA TRP A 131 12.25 -0.35 7.98
C TRP A 131 13.37 -0.99 7.14
N SER A 132 13.82 -0.34 6.06
CA SER A 132 14.89 -0.86 5.20
C SER A 132 16.20 -1.06 5.97
N ILE A 133 16.59 -0.10 6.81
CA ILE A 133 17.79 -0.23 7.64
C ILE A 133 17.62 -1.38 8.64
N ALA A 134 16.46 -1.50 9.27
CA ALA A 134 16.19 -2.58 10.21
C ALA A 134 16.23 -3.96 9.54
N THR A 135 15.63 -4.09 8.36
CA THR A 135 15.60 -5.32 7.56
C THR A 135 17.00 -5.74 7.14
N VAL A 136 17.81 -4.84 6.60
CA VAL A 136 19.22 -5.09 6.25
C VAL A 136 20.03 -5.43 7.50
N ALA A 137 19.71 -4.84 8.65
CA ALA A 137 20.32 -5.18 9.93
C ALA A 137 19.76 -6.47 10.55
N MET A 138 19.08 -7.31 9.79
CA MET A 138 18.60 -8.64 10.17
C MET A 138 17.53 -8.65 11.26
N PHE A 139 16.78 -7.55 11.44
CA PHE A 139 15.60 -7.59 12.29
C PHE A 139 14.48 -8.39 11.61
N PRO A 140 13.80 -9.29 12.33
CA PRO A 140 12.65 -10.03 11.82
C PRO A 140 11.40 -9.13 11.79
N LEU A 141 11.43 -8.07 10.99
CA LEU A 141 10.33 -7.14 10.85
C LEU A 141 9.52 -7.46 9.60
N GLY A 142 8.20 -7.58 9.78
CA GLY A 142 7.26 -7.68 8.66
C GLY A 142 7.26 -6.41 7.82
N ARG A 143 7.02 -6.55 6.53
CA ARG A 143 6.91 -5.44 5.57
C ARG A 143 5.49 -4.92 5.37
N GLU A 144 4.49 -5.53 6.03
CA GLU A 144 3.08 -5.21 5.89
C GLU A 144 2.80 -3.72 6.13
N GLY A 145 3.33 -3.19 7.24
CA GLY A 145 3.13 -1.80 7.62
C GLY A 145 3.63 -0.78 6.59
N PRO A 146 4.90 -0.85 6.17
CA PRO A 146 5.43 0.02 5.13
C PRO A 146 4.69 -0.09 3.80
N VAL A 147 4.41 -1.29 3.27
CA VAL A 147 3.75 -1.44 1.97
C VAL A 147 2.31 -0.93 1.98
N VAL A 148 1.55 -1.15 3.06
CA VAL A 148 0.20 -0.61 3.24
C VAL A 148 0.23 0.91 3.24
N GLN A 149 1.14 1.52 3.99
CA GLN A 149 1.23 2.97 4.06
C GLN A 149 1.71 3.59 2.74
N PHE A 150 2.69 2.98 2.06
CA PHE A 150 3.14 3.46 0.75
C PHE A 150 2.00 3.41 -0.27
N GLY A 151 1.28 2.30 -0.35
CA GLY A 151 0.13 2.16 -1.24
C GLY A 151 -0.96 3.19 -0.95
N ALA A 152 -1.32 3.37 0.32
CA ALA A 152 -2.30 4.35 0.77
C ALA A 152 -1.88 5.80 0.45
N ALA A 153 -0.61 6.17 0.72
CA ALA A 153 -0.10 7.51 0.46
C ALA A 153 -0.03 7.83 -1.04
N VAL A 154 0.41 6.89 -1.87
CA VAL A 154 0.44 7.04 -3.33
C VAL A 154 -0.97 7.17 -3.90
N ALA A 155 -1.90 6.30 -3.49
CA ALA A 155 -3.29 6.35 -3.94
C ALA A 155 -3.95 7.69 -3.59
N ARG A 156 -3.71 8.21 -2.37
CA ARG A 156 -4.16 9.52 -1.95
C ARG A 156 -3.57 10.64 -2.81
N ALA A 157 -2.27 10.62 -3.07
CA ALA A 157 -1.60 11.62 -3.89
C ALA A 157 -2.15 11.62 -5.32
N CYS A 158 -2.36 10.43 -5.91
CA CYS A 158 -2.98 10.27 -7.23
C CYS A 158 -4.42 10.78 -7.25
N HIS A 159 -5.23 10.45 -6.23
CA HIS A 159 -6.61 10.94 -6.13
C HIS A 159 -6.69 12.46 -6.10
N ARG A 160 -5.80 13.12 -5.39
CA ARG A 160 -5.76 14.59 -5.33
C ARG A 160 -5.26 15.23 -6.64
N ARG A 161 -4.33 14.56 -7.35
CA ARG A 161 -3.70 15.08 -8.57
C ARG A 161 -4.53 14.80 -9.83
N PHE A 162 -5.24 13.66 -9.87
CA PHE A 162 -5.94 13.14 -11.04
C PHE A 162 -7.42 12.88 -10.76
N ARG A 163 -8.09 13.80 -10.06
CA ARG A 163 -9.49 13.65 -9.62
C ARG A 163 -10.45 13.26 -10.74
N ASP A 164 -10.25 13.84 -11.92
CA ASP A 164 -11.15 13.63 -13.08
C ASP A 164 -10.95 12.24 -13.75
N TRP A 165 -9.89 11.53 -13.40
CA TRP A 165 -9.53 10.24 -13.99
C TRP A 165 -9.90 9.07 -13.07
N LEU A 166 -10.15 9.35 -11.81
CA LEU A 166 -10.52 8.33 -10.85
C LEU A 166 -12.04 8.23 -10.72
N PRO A 167 -12.57 7.06 -10.37
CA PRO A 167 -13.99 6.91 -10.08
C PRO A 167 -14.41 7.84 -8.93
N SER A 168 -15.71 8.08 -8.78
CA SER A 168 -16.28 8.92 -7.71
C SER A 168 -16.17 8.26 -6.32
N LEU A 169 -14.95 7.87 -5.96
CA LEU A 169 -14.60 7.34 -4.65
C LEU A 169 -14.21 8.48 -3.71
N SER A 170 -14.57 8.35 -2.45
CA SER A 170 -14.12 9.28 -1.41
C SER A 170 -12.60 9.13 -1.17
N GLU A 171 -11.98 10.17 -0.59
CA GLU A 171 -10.56 10.12 -0.23
C GLU A 171 -10.25 8.95 0.73
N ARG A 172 -11.16 8.61 1.64
CA ARG A 172 -11.03 7.46 2.53
C ARG A 172 -11.02 6.14 1.77
N GLN A 173 -11.96 5.95 0.85
CA GLN A 173 -12.07 4.73 0.05
C GLN A 173 -10.82 4.52 -0.81
N ILE A 174 -10.31 5.56 -1.47
CA ILE A 174 -9.12 5.42 -2.31
C ILE A 174 -7.85 5.12 -1.47
N VAL A 175 -7.76 5.66 -0.26
CA VAL A 175 -6.67 5.36 0.68
C VAL A 175 -6.74 3.91 1.15
N ALA A 176 -7.92 3.40 1.49
CA ALA A 176 -8.11 2.01 1.88
C ALA A 176 -7.78 1.04 0.73
N ILE A 177 -8.27 1.33 -0.49
CA ILE A 177 -7.94 0.58 -1.71
C ILE A 177 -6.43 0.59 -1.96
N GLY A 178 -5.80 1.76 -1.83
CA GLY A 178 -4.36 1.92 -1.98
C GLY A 178 -3.55 1.12 -0.97
N GLY A 179 -4.01 1.07 0.29
CA GLY A 179 -3.40 0.23 1.33
C GLY A 179 -3.46 -1.26 1.00
N GLY A 180 -4.64 -1.75 0.58
CA GLY A 180 -4.82 -3.12 0.12
C GLY A 180 -3.99 -3.44 -1.13
N ALA A 181 -3.93 -2.51 -2.09
CA ALA A 181 -3.11 -2.66 -3.30
C ALA A 181 -1.59 -2.67 -2.98
N GLY A 182 -1.16 -1.87 -2.00
CA GLY A 182 0.22 -1.89 -1.50
C GLY A 182 0.57 -3.26 -0.91
N LEU A 183 -0.32 -3.83 -0.10
CA LEU A 183 -0.15 -5.18 0.45
C LEU A 183 -0.12 -6.23 -0.67
N ALA A 184 -1.05 -6.15 -1.63
CA ALA A 184 -1.10 -7.04 -2.79
C ALA A 184 0.21 -7.03 -3.59
N GLY A 185 0.75 -5.84 -3.87
CA GLY A 185 2.01 -5.65 -4.59
C GLY A 185 3.23 -6.08 -3.78
N GLY A 186 3.23 -5.79 -2.46
CA GLY A 186 4.31 -6.19 -1.57
C GLY A 186 4.45 -7.71 -1.42
N PHE A 187 3.35 -8.46 -1.44
CA PHE A 187 3.35 -9.92 -1.26
C PHE A 187 3.04 -10.70 -2.54
N ASN A 188 2.84 -10.02 -3.67
CA ASN A 188 2.42 -10.64 -4.94
C ASN A 188 1.13 -11.47 -4.82
N THR A 189 0.19 -11.01 -3.99
CA THR A 189 -1.05 -11.71 -3.64
C THR A 189 -2.25 -10.76 -3.72
N PRO A 190 -2.86 -10.56 -4.90
CA PRO A 190 -3.99 -9.64 -5.07
C PRO A 190 -5.18 -9.94 -4.15
N LEU A 191 -5.51 -11.22 -3.98
CA LEU A 191 -6.62 -11.64 -3.12
C LEU A 191 -6.39 -11.27 -1.64
N LEU A 192 -5.15 -11.45 -1.14
CA LEU A 192 -4.81 -11.06 0.23
C LEU A 192 -5.01 -9.55 0.45
N GLY A 193 -4.58 -8.74 -0.51
CA GLY A 193 -4.79 -7.29 -0.45
C GLY A 193 -6.27 -6.90 -0.44
N ALA A 194 -7.11 -7.63 -1.19
CA ALA A 194 -8.55 -7.42 -1.20
C ALA A 194 -9.19 -7.76 0.15
N VAL A 195 -8.88 -8.92 0.71
CA VAL A 195 -9.40 -9.37 2.01
C VAL A 195 -8.94 -8.41 3.11
N PHE A 196 -7.66 -8.07 3.16
CA PHE A 196 -7.11 -7.13 4.14
C PHE A 196 -7.80 -5.75 4.08
N MET A 197 -8.04 -5.23 2.88
CA MET A 197 -8.74 -3.96 2.71
C MET A 197 -10.15 -4.03 3.28
N LEU A 198 -10.88 -5.12 3.02
CA LEU A 198 -12.26 -5.28 3.47
C LEU A 198 -12.37 -5.50 4.97
N GLU A 199 -11.47 -6.29 5.55
CA GLU A 199 -11.54 -6.67 6.97
C GLU A 199 -10.91 -5.63 7.89
N GLU A 200 -9.74 -5.09 7.51
CA GLU A 200 -8.93 -4.24 8.39
C GLU A 200 -9.09 -2.75 8.10
N LEU A 201 -9.20 -2.37 6.83
CA LEU A 201 -9.20 -0.96 6.46
C LEU A 201 -10.59 -0.37 6.25
N THR A 202 -11.60 -1.20 5.97
CA THR A 202 -12.97 -0.72 5.77
C THR A 202 -13.98 -1.71 6.31
N ALA A 203 -15.07 -1.18 6.89
CA ALA A 203 -16.27 -1.97 7.17
C ALA A 203 -17.29 -1.91 6.01
N ASP A 204 -16.89 -1.37 4.85
CA ASP A 204 -17.77 -1.13 3.70
C ASP A 204 -17.47 -2.13 2.58
N TYR A 205 -18.44 -2.97 2.26
CA TYR A 205 -18.37 -4.04 1.25
C TYR A 205 -18.97 -3.62 -0.10
N SER A 206 -18.72 -2.39 -0.53
CA SER A 206 -19.19 -1.89 -1.82
C SER A 206 -18.54 -2.65 -2.99
N ILE A 207 -19.37 -3.14 -3.93
CA ILE A 207 -18.90 -3.80 -5.16
C ILE A 207 -17.95 -2.89 -5.95
N VAL A 208 -18.20 -1.59 -5.98
CA VAL A 208 -17.34 -0.61 -6.66
C VAL A 208 -15.94 -0.58 -6.05
N MET A 209 -15.84 -0.66 -4.72
CA MET A 209 -14.58 -0.73 -4.00
C MET A 209 -13.81 -2.00 -4.32
N ILE A 210 -14.48 -3.16 -4.29
CA ILE A 210 -13.87 -4.47 -4.58
C ILE A 210 -13.33 -4.49 -6.02
N LEU A 211 -14.13 -4.06 -7.00
CA LEU A 211 -13.71 -4.00 -8.41
C LEU A 211 -12.56 -3.02 -8.61
N SER A 212 -12.60 -1.86 -7.96
CA SER A 212 -11.51 -0.87 -8.03
C SER A 212 -10.22 -1.44 -7.46
N LEU A 213 -10.29 -2.17 -6.33
CA LEU A 213 -9.13 -2.82 -5.74
C LEU A 213 -8.52 -3.88 -6.66
N ILE A 214 -9.33 -4.74 -7.25
CA ILE A 214 -8.86 -5.77 -8.19
C ILE A 214 -8.11 -5.10 -9.35
N HIS A 215 -8.69 -4.06 -9.95
CA HIS A 215 -8.05 -3.33 -11.06
C HIS A 215 -6.77 -2.59 -10.68
N ILE A 216 -6.67 -2.10 -9.43
CA ILE A 216 -5.46 -1.43 -8.93
C ILE A 216 -4.39 -2.45 -8.54
N SER A 217 -4.77 -3.60 -7.96
CA SER A 217 -3.81 -4.59 -7.46
C SER A 217 -3.18 -5.44 -8.56
N GLU A 218 -3.85 -5.65 -9.69
CA GLU A 218 -3.29 -6.40 -10.82
C GLU A 218 -2.00 -5.80 -11.38
N PRO A 219 -1.92 -4.49 -11.71
CA PRO A 219 -0.68 -3.87 -12.19
C PRO A 219 0.42 -3.76 -11.14
N THR A 220 0.08 -3.85 -9.83
CA THR A 220 1.09 -3.84 -8.76
C THR A 220 1.88 -5.14 -8.70
N ARG A 221 1.40 -6.19 -9.37
CA ARG A 221 2.06 -7.47 -9.51
C ARG A 221 3.23 -7.35 -10.51
N LEU A 222 4.30 -6.70 -10.10
CA LEU A 222 5.55 -6.73 -10.83
C LEU A 222 6.18 -8.10 -10.59
N GLY A 223 6.13 -8.96 -11.62
CA GLY A 223 6.67 -10.31 -11.53
C GLY A 223 8.18 -10.29 -11.28
N PHE A 224 8.58 -10.69 -10.11
CA PHE A 224 9.95 -11.00 -9.74
C PHE A 224 10.11 -12.50 -9.57
#